data_dd1dc3982b5bbd79b223d944a45239ec
#
_entry.id   dd1dc3982b5bbd79b223d944a45239ec
#
_cell.length_a   1.000
_cell.length_b   1.000
_cell.length_c   1.000
_cell.angle_alpha   90.00
_cell.angle_beta   90.00
_cell.angle_gamma   90.00
#
_symmetry.space_group_name_H-M   'P 1'
#
loop_
_entity.id
_entity.type
_entity.pdbx_description
1 polymer ?
#
loop_
_entity_poly.entity_id
_entity_poly.type
_entity_poly.pdbx_seq_one_letter_code
_entity_poly.pdbx_strand_id
1 'polypeptide(L)'
;ESFQANQQIMPDFIVTMDGDELEVSLYRQRSATLHINQSWMESVKNTEESTQTDKATRQYLRNKLNAAQWFVSAIKQRESTMLKVVRAIVKLQYDYFREGDIKLIKPMILKNVAEMVGVDISTVSRITCNKYVSTPFGTLLLKDIFTEGIINQQGETISNRVIQNAIEEVIESEDKQKPYTDQQLVAILSEKGF
;
A
#
# COMPACT_ATOMS: atom_id res chain seq x y z
N GLU A 1 -18.63 -29.01 13.63
CA GLU A 1 -18.32 -28.33 12.35
C GLU A 1 -18.31 -26.84 12.63
N SER A 2 -17.14 -26.28 12.91
CA SER A 2 -16.99 -24.84 13.09
C SER A 2 -16.98 -24.18 11.70
N PHE A 3 -18.03 -23.45 11.39
CA PHE A 3 -18.04 -22.46 10.32
C PHE A 3 -16.96 -21.40 10.62
N GLN A 4 -15.75 -21.59 10.18
CA GLN A 4 -14.82 -20.49 10.03
C GLN A 4 -15.37 -19.60 8.90
N ALA A 5 -16.07 -18.55 9.28
CA ALA A 5 -16.43 -17.49 8.37
C ALA A 5 -15.12 -16.98 7.75
N ASN A 6 -14.87 -17.29 6.48
CA ASN A 6 -13.81 -16.68 5.71
C ASN A 6 -14.04 -15.17 5.78
N GLN A 7 -13.29 -14.49 6.64
CA GLN A 7 -13.27 -13.04 6.66
C GLN A 7 -12.71 -12.60 5.31
N GLN A 8 -13.60 -12.20 4.43
CA GLN A 8 -13.24 -11.69 3.13
C GLN A 8 -12.49 -10.37 3.34
N ILE A 9 -11.16 -10.42 3.26
CA ILE A 9 -10.30 -9.23 3.41
C ILE A 9 -10.60 -8.32 2.24
N MET A 10 -11.14 -7.14 2.52
CA MET A 10 -11.36 -6.11 1.50
C MET A 10 -10.05 -5.36 1.26
N PRO A 11 -9.53 -5.35 0.03
CA PRO A 11 -8.31 -4.63 -0.28
C PRO A 11 -8.53 -3.12 -0.23
N ASP A 12 -7.46 -2.37 0.00
CA ASP A 12 -7.44 -0.90 -0.13
C ASP A 12 -7.00 -0.47 -1.53
N PHE A 13 -6.14 -1.27 -2.15
CA PHE A 13 -5.57 -1.05 -3.48
C PHE A 13 -5.73 -2.27 -4.37
N ILE A 14 -5.76 -2.02 -5.67
CA ILE A 14 -5.79 -3.05 -6.69
C ILE A 14 -4.60 -2.83 -7.62
N VAL A 15 -3.86 -3.89 -7.89
CA VAL A 15 -2.83 -3.95 -8.92
C VAL A 15 -3.32 -4.86 -10.03
N THR A 16 -3.42 -4.31 -11.23
CA THR A 16 -3.79 -5.03 -12.44
C THR A 16 -2.66 -4.98 -13.45
N MET A 17 -2.62 -5.94 -14.34
CA MET A 17 -1.67 -5.97 -15.44
C MET A 17 -2.40 -5.59 -16.73
N ASP A 18 -1.90 -4.56 -17.42
CA ASP A 18 -2.35 -4.16 -18.75
C ASP A 18 -1.17 -4.29 -19.73
N GLY A 19 -1.14 -5.41 -20.45
CA GLY A 19 0.05 -5.80 -21.21
C GLY A 19 1.25 -6.05 -20.31
N ASP A 20 2.31 -5.28 -20.50
CA ASP A 20 3.53 -5.30 -19.66
C ASP A 20 3.53 -4.23 -18.56
N GLU A 21 2.51 -3.39 -18.47
CA GLU A 21 2.41 -2.34 -17.47
C GLU A 21 1.56 -2.78 -16.27
N LEU A 22 2.06 -2.45 -15.08
CA LEU A 22 1.33 -2.65 -13.82
C LEU A 22 0.59 -1.37 -13.46
N GLU A 23 -0.73 -1.43 -13.44
CA GLU A 23 -1.59 -0.33 -13.05
C GLU A 23 -2.04 -0.47 -11.59
N VAL A 24 -1.97 0.62 -10.84
CA VAL A 24 -2.38 0.71 -9.43
C VAL A 24 -3.57 1.64 -9.31
N SER A 25 -4.64 1.13 -8.73
CA SER A 25 -5.84 1.90 -8.43
C SER A 25 -6.29 1.71 -6.97
N LEU A 26 -7.11 2.64 -6.48
CA LEU A 26 -7.79 2.49 -5.20
C LEU A 26 -9.01 1.58 -5.37
N TYR A 27 -9.21 0.64 -4.44
CA TYR A 27 -10.42 -0.18 -4.42
C TYR A 27 -11.68 0.67 -4.20
N ARG A 28 -11.59 1.70 -3.33
CA ARG A 28 -12.64 2.69 -3.10
C ARG A 28 -12.08 4.09 -3.20
N GLN A 29 -12.43 4.78 -4.26
CA GLN A 29 -12.06 6.19 -4.44
C GLN A 29 -13.15 7.07 -3.82
N ARG A 30 -12.93 7.54 -2.59
CA ARG A 30 -13.89 8.37 -1.86
C ARG A 30 -14.05 9.76 -2.49
N SER A 31 -12.98 10.31 -3.05
CA SER A 31 -13.03 11.62 -3.71
C SER A 31 -13.93 11.66 -4.94
N ALA A 32 -14.15 10.52 -5.59
CA ALA A 32 -15.04 10.44 -6.76
C ALA A 32 -16.52 10.67 -6.41
N THR A 33 -16.93 10.39 -5.16
CA THR A 33 -18.32 10.53 -4.68
C THR A 33 -18.55 11.78 -3.84
N LEU A 34 -17.49 12.53 -3.51
CA LEU A 34 -17.56 13.72 -2.69
C LEU A 34 -17.66 14.96 -3.57
N HIS A 35 -18.86 15.49 -3.67
CA HIS A 35 -19.15 16.73 -4.36
C HIS A 35 -19.82 17.72 -3.41
N ILE A 36 -19.41 18.98 -3.50
CA ILE A 36 -20.16 20.06 -2.85
C ILE A 36 -21.39 20.33 -3.73
N ASN A 37 -22.55 20.37 -3.11
CA ASN A 37 -23.81 20.62 -3.82
C ASN A 37 -23.72 21.97 -4.57
N GLN A 38 -23.93 21.91 -5.89
CA GLN A 38 -23.77 23.06 -6.77
C GLN A 38 -24.80 24.15 -6.46
N SER A 39 -26.05 23.76 -6.16
CA SER A 39 -27.09 24.70 -5.77
C SER A 39 -26.76 25.44 -4.48
N TRP A 40 -26.08 24.78 -3.55
CA TRP A 40 -25.62 25.41 -2.32
C TRP A 40 -24.47 26.41 -2.59
N MET A 41 -23.52 26.06 -3.45
CA MET A 41 -22.46 27.00 -3.88
C MET A 41 -23.01 28.24 -4.56
N GLU A 42 -24.01 28.08 -5.43
CA GLU A 42 -24.70 29.20 -6.10
C GLU A 42 -25.47 30.05 -5.09
N SER A 43 -26.15 29.44 -4.12
CA SER A 43 -26.86 30.15 -3.05
C SER A 43 -25.91 30.98 -2.19
N VAL A 44 -24.72 30.46 -1.87
CA VAL A 44 -23.71 31.20 -1.11
C VAL A 44 -23.21 32.40 -1.94
N LYS A 45 -22.91 32.22 -3.22
CA LYS A 45 -22.50 33.32 -4.12
C LYS A 45 -23.56 34.40 -4.23
N ASN A 46 -24.82 34.01 -4.48
CA ASN A 46 -25.92 34.96 -4.58
C ASN A 46 -26.13 35.72 -3.28
N THR A 47 -25.89 35.11 -2.13
CA THR A 47 -25.97 35.75 -0.81
C THR A 47 -24.79 36.73 -0.59
N GLU A 48 -23.62 36.41 -1.13
CA GLU A 48 -22.46 37.31 -1.07
C GLU A 48 -22.66 38.58 -1.91
N GLU A 49 -23.34 38.46 -3.04
CA GLU A 49 -23.64 39.57 -3.94
C GLU A 49 -24.83 40.43 -3.50
N SER A 50 -25.68 39.88 -2.60
CA SER A 50 -26.86 40.56 -2.08
C SER A 50 -26.49 41.64 -1.07
N THR A 51 -26.91 42.89 -1.36
CA THR A 51 -26.74 44.05 -0.47
C THR A 51 -27.64 44.00 0.77
N GLN A 52 -28.65 43.13 0.81
CA GLN A 52 -29.61 43.03 1.90
C GLN A 52 -29.19 42.03 3.00
N THR A 53 -28.14 41.23 2.76
CA THR A 53 -27.72 40.22 3.73
C THR A 53 -26.71 40.80 4.73
N ASP A 54 -26.90 40.48 6.01
CA ASP A 54 -25.99 40.88 7.10
C ASP A 54 -24.55 40.37 6.85
N LYS A 55 -23.56 41.21 7.17
CA LYS A 55 -22.13 40.91 7.00
C LYS A 55 -21.74 39.62 7.77
N ALA A 56 -22.31 39.41 8.96
CA ALA A 56 -22.02 38.22 9.77
C ALA A 56 -22.52 36.93 9.08
N THR A 57 -23.69 36.94 8.47
CA THR A 57 -24.25 35.80 7.73
C THR A 57 -23.41 35.48 6.50
N ARG A 58 -22.99 36.49 5.75
CA ARG A 58 -22.08 36.28 4.60
C ARG A 58 -20.76 35.64 5.01
N GLN A 59 -20.16 36.14 6.08
CA GLN A 59 -18.90 35.61 6.60
C GLN A 59 -19.06 34.14 7.08
N TYR A 60 -20.17 33.83 7.75
CA TYR A 60 -20.47 32.48 8.18
C TYR A 60 -20.62 31.50 7.00
N LEU A 61 -21.36 31.85 5.97
CA LEU A 61 -21.56 31.01 4.79
C LEU A 61 -20.25 30.81 4.01
N ARG A 62 -19.44 31.85 3.87
CA ARG A 62 -18.11 31.77 3.26
C ARG A 62 -17.19 30.82 4.03
N ASN A 63 -17.16 30.92 5.35
CA ASN A 63 -16.35 30.02 6.18
C ASN A 63 -16.78 28.56 6.03
N LYS A 64 -18.07 28.29 5.96
CA LYS A 64 -18.60 26.93 5.73
C LYS A 64 -18.25 26.40 4.35
N LEU A 65 -18.33 27.22 3.29
CA LEU A 65 -17.93 26.84 1.94
C LEU A 65 -16.43 26.52 1.87
N ASN A 66 -15.60 27.39 2.44
CA ASN A 66 -14.15 27.19 2.50
C ASN A 66 -13.78 25.91 3.25
N ALA A 67 -14.44 25.63 4.38
CA ALA A 67 -14.22 24.39 5.14
C ALA A 67 -14.59 23.14 4.33
N ALA A 68 -15.71 23.17 3.60
CA ALA A 68 -16.13 22.07 2.73
C ALA A 68 -15.16 21.85 1.57
N GLN A 69 -14.71 22.90 0.92
CA GLN A 69 -13.74 22.85 -0.17
C GLN A 69 -12.39 22.31 0.32
N TRP A 70 -11.94 22.78 1.49
CA TRP A 70 -10.71 22.30 2.12
C TRP A 70 -10.80 20.80 2.42
N PHE A 71 -11.92 20.35 2.97
CA PHE A 71 -12.13 18.93 3.29
C PHE A 71 -12.08 18.04 2.04
N VAL A 72 -12.77 18.41 0.96
CA VAL A 72 -12.74 17.66 -0.31
C VAL A 72 -11.32 17.63 -0.88
N SER A 73 -10.62 18.76 -0.85
CA SER A 73 -9.24 18.87 -1.33
C SER A 73 -8.28 18.01 -0.51
N ALA A 74 -8.43 17.99 0.81
CA ALA A 74 -7.61 17.16 1.71
C ALA A 74 -7.78 15.66 1.42
N ILE A 75 -9.02 15.20 1.15
CA ILE A 75 -9.27 13.80 0.78
C ILE A 75 -8.63 13.47 -0.56
N LYS A 76 -8.78 14.33 -1.58
CA LYS A 76 -8.15 14.14 -2.89
C LYS A 76 -6.63 14.06 -2.78
N GLN A 77 -6.03 14.95 -2.00
CA GLN A 77 -4.58 14.96 -1.78
C GLN A 77 -4.11 13.69 -1.06
N ARG A 78 -4.85 13.23 -0.04
CA ARG A 78 -4.55 11.96 0.66
C ARG A 78 -4.57 10.79 -0.31
N GLU A 79 -5.61 10.65 -1.12
CA GLU A 79 -5.74 9.57 -2.10
C GLU A 79 -4.61 9.61 -3.14
N SER A 80 -4.28 10.80 -3.64
CA SER A 80 -3.15 11.00 -4.56
C SER A 80 -1.83 10.57 -3.94
N THR A 81 -1.56 10.93 -2.69
CA THR A 81 -0.34 10.53 -1.97
C THR A 81 -0.29 9.02 -1.75
N MET A 82 -1.40 8.41 -1.35
CA MET A 82 -1.50 6.96 -1.18
C MET A 82 -1.17 6.22 -2.49
N LEU A 83 -1.75 6.65 -3.62
CA LEU A 83 -1.46 6.07 -4.94
C LEU A 83 0.01 6.23 -5.34
N LYS A 84 0.61 7.40 -5.11
CA LYS A 84 2.03 7.63 -5.39
C LYS A 84 2.93 6.67 -4.62
N VAL A 85 2.64 6.47 -3.33
CA VAL A 85 3.40 5.54 -2.47
C VAL A 85 3.26 4.10 -2.97
N VAL A 86 2.04 3.62 -3.24
CA VAL A 86 1.84 2.24 -3.70
C VAL A 86 2.41 2.01 -5.10
N ARG A 87 2.32 2.98 -6.01
CA ARG A 87 2.98 2.92 -7.32
C ARG A 87 4.50 2.82 -7.20
N ALA A 88 5.10 3.54 -6.25
CA ALA A 88 6.54 3.44 -5.98
C ALA A 88 6.91 2.05 -5.46
N ILE A 89 6.12 1.47 -4.56
CA ILE A 89 6.31 0.11 -4.06
C ILE A 89 6.24 -0.90 -5.21
N VAL A 90 5.20 -0.83 -6.04
CA VAL A 90 5.02 -1.72 -7.19
C VAL A 90 6.17 -1.59 -8.18
N LYS A 91 6.66 -0.38 -8.42
CA LYS A 91 7.80 -0.13 -9.30
C LYS A 91 9.10 -0.72 -8.76
N LEU A 92 9.36 -0.60 -7.45
CA LEU A 92 10.53 -1.17 -6.80
C LEU A 92 10.49 -2.71 -6.76
N GLN A 93 9.30 -3.28 -6.68
CA GLN A 93 9.04 -4.73 -6.63
C GLN A 93 8.39 -5.25 -7.93
N TYR A 94 8.73 -4.64 -9.07
CA TYR A 94 8.08 -4.91 -10.35
C TYR A 94 8.03 -6.40 -10.70
N ASP A 95 9.16 -7.10 -10.56
CA ASP A 95 9.28 -8.50 -10.92
C ASP A 95 8.34 -9.38 -10.08
N TYR A 96 8.25 -9.09 -8.77
CA TYR A 96 7.33 -9.77 -7.87
C TYR A 96 5.85 -9.53 -8.25
N PHE A 97 5.46 -8.30 -8.49
CA PHE A 97 4.07 -7.98 -8.86
C PHE A 97 3.67 -8.47 -10.25
N ARG A 98 4.66 -8.70 -11.12
CA ARG A 98 4.43 -9.26 -12.45
C ARG A 98 4.23 -10.77 -12.40
N GLU A 99 5.07 -11.50 -11.68
CA GLU A 99 5.12 -12.97 -11.72
C GLU A 99 4.48 -13.64 -10.50
N GLY A 100 4.35 -12.94 -9.38
CA GLY A 100 3.78 -13.45 -8.13
C GLY A 100 4.72 -14.39 -7.36
N ASP A 101 5.97 -14.51 -7.76
CA ASP A 101 6.94 -15.36 -7.09
C ASP A 101 7.63 -14.60 -5.95
N ILE A 102 7.51 -15.12 -4.71
CA ILE A 102 8.13 -14.55 -3.51
C ILE A 102 9.66 -14.47 -3.66
N LYS A 103 10.27 -15.34 -4.44
CA LYS A 103 11.73 -15.37 -4.71
C LYS A 103 12.22 -14.11 -5.43
N LEU A 104 11.32 -13.39 -6.08
CA LEU A 104 11.62 -12.14 -6.80
C LEU A 104 11.50 -10.89 -5.93
N ILE A 105 11.14 -11.02 -4.64
CA ILE A 105 11.08 -9.89 -3.72
C ILE A 105 12.49 -9.35 -3.46
N LYS A 106 12.69 -8.09 -3.84
CA LYS A 106 13.95 -7.37 -3.60
C LYS A 106 13.94 -6.73 -2.21
N PRO A 107 15.10 -6.57 -1.56
CA PRO A 107 15.19 -5.80 -0.32
C PRO A 107 14.68 -4.38 -0.53
N MET A 108 13.77 -3.96 0.32
CA MET A 108 13.15 -2.64 0.27
C MET A 108 12.74 -2.21 1.68
N ILE A 109 13.22 -1.06 2.12
CA ILE A 109 12.84 -0.43 3.39
C ILE A 109 11.98 0.79 3.13
N LEU A 110 11.28 1.26 4.18
CA LEU A 110 10.40 2.43 4.08
C LEU A 110 11.09 3.67 3.53
N LYS A 111 12.39 3.84 3.84
CA LYS A 111 13.21 4.96 3.38
C LYS A 111 13.32 4.99 1.86
N ASN A 112 13.48 3.84 1.20
CA ASN A 112 13.59 3.77 -0.26
C ASN A 112 12.35 4.35 -0.96
N VAL A 113 11.17 3.99 -0.45
CA VAL A 113 9.90 4.50 -0.96
C VAL A 113 9.71 5.99 -0.63
N ALA A 114 10.05 6.41 0.58
CA ALA A 114 9.97 7.79 1.04
C ALA A 114 10.81 8.74 0.16
N GLU A 115 12.06 8.37 -0.14
CA GLU A 115 12.95 9.12 -1.02
C GLU A 115 12.43 9.18 -2.46
N MET A 116 11.91 8.08 -2.99
CA MET A 116 11.37 8.01 -4.34
C MET A 116 10.14 8.89 -4.55
N VAL A 117 9.27 8.98 -3.53
CA VAL A 117 8.01 9.76 -3.59
C VAL A 117 8.22 11.20 -3.14
N GLY A 118 9.25 11.48 -2.36
CA GLY A 118 9.49 12.79 -1.74
C GLY A 118 8.59 13.08 -0.55
N VAL A 119 8.36 12.08 0.31
CA VAL A 119 7.56 12.18 1.55
C VAL A 119 8.35 11.65 2.74
N ASP A 120 7.88 11.94 3.95
CA ASP A 120 8.48 11.40 5.17
C ASP A 120 8.28 9.89 5.30
N ILE A 121 9.25 9.21 5.93
CA ILE A 121 9.18 7.78 6.24
C ILE A 121 7.92 7.46 7.08
N SER A 122 7.55 8.34 8.00
CA SER A 122 6.33 8.20 8.81
C SER A 122 5.06 8.19 7.94
N THR A 123 5.04 8.96 6.85
CA THR A 123 3.92 8.98 5.90
C THR A 123 3.82 7.64 5.17
N VAL A 124 4.92 7.09 4.67
CA VAL A 124 4.96 5.76 4.05
C VAL A 124 4.49 4.69 5.03
N SER A 125 4.99 4.71 6.27
CA SER A 125 4.62 3.78 7.32
C SER A 125 3.10 3.80 7.60
N ARG A 126 2.50 4.98 7.74
CA ARG A 126 1.04 5.13 7.96
C ARG A 126 0.21 4.64 6.78
N ILE A 127 0.68 4.87 5.54
CA ILE A 127 -0.03 4.44 4.34
C ILE A 127 0.02 2.92 4.19
N THR A 128 1.12 2.27 4.57
CA THR A 128 1.32 0.83 4.41
C THR A 128 0.83 0.00 5.59
N CYS A 129 0.67 0.62 6.77
CA CYS A 129 0.20 -0.05 7.97
C CYS A 129 -1.24 -0.54 7.81
N ASN A 130 -1.46 -1.85 8.02
CA ASN A 130 -2.78 -2.50 7.92
C ASN A 130 -3.52 -2.22 6.60
N LYS A 131 -2.79 -2.05 5.50
CA LYS A 131 -3.34 -1.87 4.15
C LYS A 131 -3.07 -3.08 3.29
N TYR A 132 -4.11 -3.51 2.59
CA TYR A 132 -4.07 -4.67 1.71
C TYR A 132 -4.10 -4.25 0.25
N VAL A 133 -3.35 -4.97 -0.55
CA VAL A 133 -3.36 -4.83 -2.01
C VAL A 133 -3.84 -6.13 -2.65
N SER A 134 -4.80 -6.03 -3.53
CA SER A 134 -5.25 -7.13 -4.38
C SER A 134 -4.37 -7.21 -5.62
N THR A 135 -3.84 -8.38 -5.89
CA THR A 135 -3.04 -8.70 -7.07
C THR A 135 -3.68 -9.85 -7.83
N PRO A 136 -3.28 -10.14 -9.07
CA PRO A 136 -3.73 -11.34 -9.79
C PRO A 136 -3.43 -12.66 -9.07
N PHE A 137 -2.45 -12.67 -8.15
CA PHE A 137 -2.02 -13.86 -7.39
C PHE A 137 -2.69 -13.98 -6.02
N GLY A 138 -3.44 -12.96 -5.58
CA GLY A 138 -4.09 -12.91 -4.28
C GLY A 138 -3.96 -11.57 -3.59
N THR A 139 -4.52 -11.49 -2.39
CA THR A 139 -4.48 -10.28 -1.54
C THR A 139 -3.35 -10.41 -0.54
N LEU A 140 -2.51 -9.38 -0.46
CA LEU A 140 -1.37 -9.34 0.45
C LEU A 140 -1.35 -8.05 1.27
N LEU A 141 -0.71 -8.11 2.43
CA LEU A 141 -0.51 -6.96 3.30
C LEU A 141 0.71 -6.16 2.80
N LEU A 142 0.54 -4.87 2.53
CA LEU A 142 1.63 -4.02 2.03
C LEU A 142 2.87 -4.02 2.93
N LYS A 143 2.67 -4.13 4.25
CA LYS A 143 3.77 -4.20 5.20
C LYS A 143 4.69 -5.40 4.98
N ASP A 144 4.17 -6.51 4.50
CA ASP A 144 4.93 -7.76 4.32
C ASP A 144 5.90 -7.73 3.13
N ILE A 145 5.77 -6.72 2.26
CA ILE A 145 6.67 -6.52 1.11
C ILE A 145 7.95 -5.80 1.53
N PHE A 146 7.92 -5.08 2.66
CA PHE A 146 9.11 -4.39 3.19
C PHE A 146 10.00 -5.40 3.91
N THR A 147 11.20 -5.57 3.41
CA THR A 147 12.16 -6.51 3.97
C THR A 147 13.58 -5.97 3.82
N GLU A 148 14.38 -6.20 4.86
CA GLU A 148 15.82 -6.00 4.79
C GLU A 148 16.47 -7.11 3.96
N GLY A 149 17.70 -6.91 3.53
CA GLY A 149 18.48 -7.89 2.78
C GLY A 149 19.72 -8.32 3.52
N ILE A 150 20.13 -9.54 3.27
CA ILE A 150 21.41 -10.11 3.71
C ILE A 150 22.26 -10.35 2.45
N ILE A 151 23.56 -10.14 2.58
CA ILE A 151 24.52 -10.42 1.49
C ILE A 151 24.81 -11.93 1.52
N ASN A 152 24.55 -12.62 0.40
CA ASN A 152 24.86 -14.04 0.25
C ASN A 152 26.36 -14.26 0.00
N GLN A 153 26.77 -15.53 -0.06
CA GLN A 153 28.17 -15.90 -0.32
C GLN A 153 28.70 -15.43 -1.69
N GLN A 154 27.80 -15.13 -2.63
CA GLN A 154 28.13 -14.63 -3.97
C GLN A 154 28.22 -13.10 -4.03
N GLY A 155 27.96 -12.40 -2.91
CA GLY A 155 27.99 -10.94 -2.82
C GLY A 155 26.68 -10.26 -3.27
N GLU A 156 25.62 -11.03 -3.52
CA GLU A 156 24.31 -10.52 -3.89
C GLU A 156 23.45 -10.24 -2.65
N THR A 157 22.67 -9.19 -2.70
CA THR A 157 21.75 -8.85 -1.60
C THR A 157 20.41 -9.57 -1.78
N ILE A 158 20.16 -10.54 -0.92
CA ILE A 158 18.91 -11.33 -0.91
C ILE A 158 17.99 -10.82 0.18
N SER A 159 16.70 -10.72 -0.14
CA SER A 159 15.67 -10.32 0.81
C SER A 159 15.50 -11.36 1.92
N ASN A 160 15.36 -10.91 3.17
CA ASN A 160 15.06 -11.78 4.31
C ASN A 160 13.78 -12.62 4.07
N ARG A 161 12.82 -12.09 3.29
CA ARG A 161 11.60 -12.80 2.93
C ARG A 161 11.86 -14.04 2.09
N VAL A 162 12.81 -13.93 1.15
CA VAL A 162 13.22 -15.08 0.31
C VAL A 162 13.84 -16.16 1.16
N ILE A 163 14.69 -15.77 2.12
CA ILE A 163 15.35 -16.71 3.03
C ILE A 163 14.31 -17.39 3.95
N GLN A 164 13.35 -16.64 4.49
CA GLN A 164 12.26 -17.18 5.28
C GLN A 164 11.44 -18.21 4.50
N ASN A 165 11.08 -17.91 3.27
CA ASN A 165 10.36 -18.84 2.40
C ASN A 165 11.18 -20.11 2.12
N ALA A 166 12.49 -19.99 1.90
CA ALA A 166 13.37 -21.14 1.72
C ALA A 166 13.46 -22.01 2.97
N ILE A 167 13.46 -21.39 4.16
CA ILE A 167 13.41 -22.12 5.43
C ILE A 167 12.07 -22.85 5.59
N GLU A 168 10.95 -22.18 5.30
CA GLU A 168 9.61 -22.79 5.35
C GLU A 168 9.52 -24.01 4.42
N GLU A 169 10.01 -23.91 3.18
CA GLU A 169 10.07 -25.03 2.23
C GLU A 169 10.88 -26.23 2.77
N VAL A 170 12.02 -25.96 3.42
CA VAL A 170 12.87 -27.00 4.00
C VAL A 170 12.18 -27.67 5.18
N ILE A 171 11.54 -26.92 6.08
CA ILE A 171 10.81 -27.43 7.24
C ILE A 171 9.58 -28.22 6.79
N GLU A 172 8.86 -27.80 5.77
CA GLU A 172 7.71 -28.54 5.24
C GLU A 172 8.10 -29.90 4.64
N SER A 173 9.31 -29.99 4.09
CA SER A 173 9.87 -31.21 3.50
C SER A 173 10.56 -32.14 4.50
N GLU A 174 10.71 -31.73 5.78
CA GLU A 174 11.41 -32.52 6.80
C GLU A 174 10.60 -33.74 7.29
N ASP A 175 11.32 -34.76 7.74
CA ASP A 175 10.70 -35.86 8.46
C ASP A 175 10.34 -35.45 9.90
N LYS A 176 9.04 -35.39 10.19
CA LYS A 176 8.50 -35.03 11.53
C LYS A 176 9.03 -35.88 12.69
N GLN A 177 9.58 -37.07 12.39
CA GLN A 177 10.21 -37.92 13.42
C GLN A 177 11.67 -37.53 13.69
N LYS A 178 12.31 -36.78 12.74
CA LYS A 178 13.68 -36.30 12.86
C LYS A 178 13.78 -34.85 12.35
N PRO A 179 13.35 -33.91 13.15
CA PRO A 179 13.43 -32.50 12.75
C PRO A 179 14.88 -32.05 12.56
N TYR A 180 15.11 -31.15 11.61
CA TYR A 180 16.43 -30.56 11.36
C TYR A 180 16.88 -29.73 12.56
N THR A 181 18.15 -29.82 12.89
CA THR A 181 18.80 -28.90 13.83
C THR A 181 19.15 -27.58 13.11
N ASP A 182 19.33 -26.50 13.87
CA ASP A 182 19.73 -25.19 13.30
C ASP A 182 20.99 -25.30 12.44
N GLN A 183 21.97 -26.12 12.85
CA GLN A 183 23.20 -26.36 12.08
C GLN A 183 22.94 -27.05 10.74
N GLN A 184 22.00 -28.00 10.71
CA GLN A 184 21.61 -28.67 9.47
C GLN A 184 20.84 -27.74 8.54
N LEU A 185 19.96 -26.89 9.08
CA LEU A 185 19.26 -25.87 8.30
C LEU A 185 20.26 -24.87 7.66
N VAL A 186 21.23 -24.41 8.41
CA VAL A 186 22.30 -23.54 7.89
C VAL A 186 23.06 -24.23 6.75
N ALA A 187 23.43 -25.51 6.91
CA ALA A 187 24.14 -26.27 5.87
C ALA A 187 23.27 -26.37 4.59
N ILE A 188 22.00 -26.74 4.72
CA ILE A 188 21.07 -26.86 3.58
C ILE A 188 20.86 -25.52 2.88
N LEU A 189 20.72 -24.42 3.63
CA LEU A 189 20.57 -23.08 3.05
C LEU A 189 21.85 -22.64 2.34
N SER A 190 23.01 -22.92 2.90
CA SER A 190 24.30 -22.63 2.25
C SER A 190 24.49 -23.41 0.94
N GLU A 191 24.02 -24.67 0.86
CA GLU A 191 24.02 -25.44 -0.39
C GLU A 191 23.04 -24.85 -1.43
N LYS A 192 21.94 -24.25 -0.99
CA LYS A 192 21.00 -23.54 -1.87
C LYS A 192 21.47 -22.14 -2.30
N GLY A 193 22.62 -21.67 -1.79
CA GLY A 193 23.26 -20.41 -2.18
C GLY A 193 22.87 -19.21 -1.31
N PHE A 194 22.33 -19.42 -0.13
CA PHE A 194 22.01 -18.39 0.87
C PHE A 194 23.13 -18.14 1.85
#